data_1100b03a9edfcbf18cadd7245c998d23
#
_entry.id   1100b03a9edfcbf18cadd7245c998d23
#
_cell.length_a   1.000
_cell.length_b   1.000
_cell.length_c   1.000
_cell.angle_alpha   90.00
_cell.angle_beta   90.00
_cell.angle_gamma   90.00
#
_symmetry.space_group_name_H-M   'P 1'
#
loop_
_entity.id
_entity.type
_entity.pdbx_description
1 polymer ?
#
loop_
_entity_poly.entity_id
_entity_poly.type
_entity_poly.pdbx_seq_one_letter_code
_entity_poly.pdbx_strand_id
1 'polypeptide(L)'
;MDTFLGPTGKIGNGFWHEVGFYLSLGKTAITDGAGTISDALLTGQYEYPQGVYYGGTGDEASTVYLKDVFSQCLDSAYENIVHIDIHSGYGPRYNMVIFNSVYETMNEQESQAAFGYDHIIAYDSESFYATTGDTTDFFYRLADQKQSTTRLFSTCFEFGTIGDDFFDTILSLKYTVDENRNHWYPTENKISAQIVHENYMELFYPTETAWREKTVEDFKTAALGVLKAKLQ
;
A
#
# COMPACT_ATOMS: atom_id res chain seq x y z
N MET A 1 2.09 -2.82 22.60
CA MET A 1 2.51 -3.00 21.21
C MET A 1 3.16 -4.36 20.93
N ASP A 2 4.06 -4.86 21.79
CA ASP A 2 4.78 -6.12 21.61
C ASP A 2 3.92 -7.38 21.45
N THR A 3 2.74 -7.44 22.04
CA THR A 3 1.83 -8.59 21.92
C THR A 3 0.91 -8.52 20.69
N PHE A 4 0.78 -7.38 20.05
CA PHE A 4 -0.12 -7.16 18.92
C PHE A 4 0.61 -7.15 17.58
N LEU A 5 1.63 -6.33 17.44
CA LEU A 5 2.45 -6.25 16.21
C LEU A 5 3.51 -7.34 16.13
N GLY A 6 4.03 -7.82 17.27
CA GLY A 6 4.97 -8.93 17.34
C GLY A 6 4.24 -10.27 17.40
N PRO A 7 4.66 -11.29 16.63
CA PRO A 7 4.05 -12.61 16.72
C PRO A 7 4.37 -13.26 18.07
N THR A 8 3.36 -13.62 18.81
CA THR A 8 3.49 -14.18 20.20
C THR A 8 3.15 -15.66 20.30
N GLY A 9 3.03 -16.38 19.19
CA GLY A 9 2.73 -17.79 19.16
C GLY A 9 1.77 -18.21 18.05
N LYS A 10 1.46 -19.49 18.02
CA LYS A 10 0.60 -20.11 17.00
C LYS A 10 -0.78 -19.46 16.96
N ILE A 11 -1.35 -19.40 15.75
CA ILE A 11 -2.74 -19.03 15.56
C ILE A 11 -3.62 -20.04 16.31
N GLY A 12 -4.52 -19.52 17.13
CA GLY A 12 -5.60 -20.33 17.71
C GLY A 12 -6.67 -20.67 16.67
N ASN A 13 -7.54 -21.58 16.99
CA ASN A 13 -8.65 -21.97 16.12
C ASN A 13 -9.98 -21.45 16.65
N GLY A 14 -10.82 -20.96 15.71
CA GLY A 14 -12.22 -20.66 15.98
C GLY A 14 -12.47 -19.41 16.83
N PHE A 15 -13.64 -19.39 17.46
CA PHE A 15 -14.19 -18.22 18.17
C PHE A 15 -13.24 -17.56 19.18
N TRP A 16 -12.48 -18.33 19.95
CA TRP A 16 -11.57 -17.78 20.95
C TRP A 16 -10.35 -17.06 20.34
N HIS A 17 -9.92 -17.46 19.16
CA HIS A 17 -8.89 -16.73 18.41
C HIS A 17 -9.40 -15.36 17.97
N GLU A 18 -10.61 -15.33 17.42
CA GLU A 18 -11.28 -14.08 17.04
C GLU A 18 -11.42 -13.13 18.22
N VAL A 19 -11.97 -13.59 19.32
CA VAL A 19 -12.11 -12.80 20.56
C VAL A 19 -10.75 -12.30 21.05
N GLY A 20 -9.73 -13.15 21.02
CA GLY A 20 -8.36 -12.79 21.40
C GLY A 20 -7.76 -11.66 20.59
N PHE A 21 -7.98 -11.64 19.29
CA PHE A 21 -7.55 -10.55 18.42
C PHE A 21 -8.18 -9.21 18.83
N TYR A 22 -9.51 -9.15 18.95
CA TYR A 22 -10.20 -7.90 19.30
C TYR A 22 -9.88 -7.41 20.70
N LEU A 23 -9.68 -8.32 21.67
CA LEU A 23 -9.23 -7.95 23.01
C LEU A 23 -7.81 -7.38 23.00
N SER A 24 -6.91 -7.95 22.21
CA SER A 24 -5.54 -7.45 22.04
C SER A 24 -5.53 -6.08 21.37
N LEU A 25 -6.31 -5.89 20.32
CA LEU A 25 -6.50 -4.62 19.63
C LEU A 25 -7.01 -3.54 20.60
N GLY A 26 -8.09 -3.84 21.33
CA GLY A 26 -8.63 -2.90 22.31
C GLY A 26 -7.66 -2.58 23.43
N LYS A 27 -6.90 -3.55 23.95
CA LYS A 27 -5.84 -3.33 24.93
C LYS A 27 -4.76 -2.39 24.37
N THR A 28 -4.23 -2.66 23.19
CA THR A 28 -3.20 -1.83 22.54
C THR A 28 -3.71 -0.41 22.32
N ALA A 29 -4.94 -0.24 21.84
CA ALA A 29 -5.54 1.08 21.66
C ALA A 29 -5.64 1.90 22.98
N ILE A 30 -5.89 1.20 24.11
CA ILE A 30 -5.98 1.84 25.43
C ILE A 30 -4.59 2.13 26.01
N THR A 31 -3.63 1.21 25.88
CA THR A 31 -2.32 1.32 26.53
C THR A 31 -1.34 2.20 25.75
N ASP A 32 -1.33 2.05 24.44
CA ASP A 32 -0.33 2.67 23.55
C ASP A 32 -0.93 3.79 22.69
N GLY A 33 -2.25 3.92 22.68
CA GLY A 33 -3.01 4.86 21.85
C GLY A 33 -3.39 4.28 20.48
N ALA A 34 -4.57 4.62 19.99
CA ALA A 34 -5.06 4.14 18.69
C ALA A 34 -4.18 4.66 17.51
N GLY A 35 -3.61 5.86 17.65
CA GLY A 35 -2.69 6.44 16.67
C GLY A 35 -1.44 5.60 16.42
N THR A 36 -0.93 4.90 17.44
CA THR A 36 0.31 4.10 17.33
C THR A 36 0.20 2.96 16.31
N ILE A 37 -0.99 2.34 16.18
CA ILE A 37 -1.23 1.29 15.18
C ILE A 37 -1.28 1.91 13.79
N SER A 38 -1.96 3.04 13.64
CA SER A 38 -2.01 3.80 12.39
C SER A 38 -0.62 4.28 11.96
N ASP A 39 0.18 4.79 12.90
CA ASP A 39 1.55 5.22 12.62
C ASP A 39 2.42 4.03 12.15
N ALA A 40 2.32 2.87 12.79
CA ALA A 40 3.05 1.68 12.38
C ALA A 40 2.63 1.18 10.98
N LEU A 41 1.35 1.31 10.64
CA LEU A 41 0.84 0.98 9.31
C LEU A 41 1.43 1.92 8.23
N LEU A 42 1.47 3.23 8.51
CA LEU A 42 1.85 4.25 7.52
C LEU A 42 3.36 4.48 7.41
N THR A 43 4.10 4.30 8.51
CA THR A 43 5.53 4.63 8.57
C THR A 43 6.43 3.44 8.91
N GLY A 44 5.83 2.27 9.12
CA GLY A 44 6.54 1.07 9.58
C GLY A 44 6.86 1.11 11.09
N GLN A 45 7.29 -0.04 11.61
CA GLN A 45 7.86 -0.17 12.96
C GLN A 45 9.24 -0.81 12.88
N TYR A 46 10.14 -0.53 13.83
CA TYR A 46 11.54 -0.95 13.79
C TYR A 46 11.97 -1.68 15.06
N GLU A 47 11.02 -2.02 15.93
CA GLU A 47 11.28 -2.64 17.23
C GLU A 47 11.12 -4.17 17.20
N TYR A 48 10.15 -4.66 16.39
CA TYR A 48 9.77 -6.08 16.31
C TYR A 48 10.10 -6.69 14.94
N PRO A 49 11.30 -7.29 14.76
CA PRO A 49 11.73 -7.82 13.45
C PRO A 49 10.84 -8.92 12.85
N GLN A 50 10.10 -9.65 13.70
CA GLN A 50 9.14 -10.66 13.27
C GLN A 50 7.70 -10.12 13.23
N GLY A 51 7.51 -8.86 13.56
CA GLY A 51 6.20 -8.21 13.61
C GLY A 51 5.75 -7.73 12.25
N VAL A 52 4.44 -7.44 12.16
CA VAL A 52 3.87 -6.79 10.98
C VAL A 52 4.44 -5.37 10.83
N TYR A 53 4.53 -4.90 9.60
CA TYR A 53 5.04 -3.55 9.26
C TYR A 53 6.49 -3.29 9.69
N TYR A 54 7.29 -4.33 9.88
CA TYR A 54 8.72 -4.13 10.18
C TYR A 54 9.44 -3.52 8.98
N GLY A 55 10.01 -2.33 9.18
CA GLY A 55 10.67 -1.55 8.14
C GLY A 55 12.09 -2.00 7.77
N GLY A 56 12.58 -3.10 8.37
CA GLY A 56 13.92 -3.63 8.08
C GLY A 56 15.05 -2.87 8.80
N THR A 57 16.28 -3.26 8.49
CA THR A 57 17.52 -2.63 9.01
C THR A 57 18.28 -1.87 7.93
N GLY A 58 17.75 -1.85 6.71
CA GLY A 58 18.32 -1.21 5.53
C GLY A 58 17.51 -1.56 4.30
N ASP A 59 17.99 -1.14 3.14
CA ASP A 59 17.32 -1.41 1.87
C ASP A 59 17.27 -2.90 1.56
N GLU A 60 16.09 -3.41 1.26
CA GLU A 60 15.91 -4.75 0.72
C GLU A 60 16.45 -4.84 -0.72
N ALA A 61 16.73 -6.06 -1.20
CA ALA A 61 17.27 -6.28 -2.53
C ALA A 61 16.40 -5.68 -3.65
N SER A 62 15.07 -5.73 -3.50
CA SER A 62 14.12 -5.10 -4.40
C SER A 62 14.22 -3.58 -4.39
N THR A 63 14.39 -2.98 -3.21
CA THR A 63 14.57 -1.54 -3.05
C THR A 63 15.87 -1.06 -3.70
N VAL A 64 16.98 -1.78 -3.47
CA VAL A 64 18.27 -1.49 -4.13
C VAL A 64 18.14 -1.55 -5.64
N TYR A 65 17.49 -2.60 -6.16
CA TYR A 65 17.25 -2.74 -7.60
C TYR A 65 16.39 -1.61 -8.17
N LEU A 66 15.30 -1.24 -7.49
CA LEU A 66 14.42 -0.16 -7.93
C LEU A 66 15.15 1.18 -7.97
N LYS A 67 15.94 1.50 -6.95
CA LYS A 67 16.78 2.72 -6.92
C LYS A 67 17.76 2.76 -8.08
N ASP A 68 18.37 1.63 -8.43
CA ASP A 68 19.28 1.51 -9.57
C ASP A 68 18.54 1.74 -10.90
N VAL A 69 17.37 1.12 -11.09
CA VAL A 69 16.52 1.32 -12.28
C VAL A 69 16.12 2.80 -12.43
N PHE A 70 15.67 3.44 -11.36
CA PHE A 70 15.32 4.87 -11.39
C PHE A 70 16.51 5.74 -11.76
N SER A 71 17.69 5.45 -11.20
CA SER A 71 18.92 6.13 -11.53
C SER A 71 19.28 5.99 -13.02
N GLN A 72 19.21 4.76 -13.55
CA GLN A 72 19.50 4.50 -14.97
C GLN A 72 18.50 5.20 -15.90
N CYS A 73 17.22 5.22 -15.54
CA CYS A 73 16.20 5.94 -16.31
C CYS A 73 16.53 7.45 -16.40
N LEU A 74 16.92 8.08 -15.28
CA LEU A 74 17.28 9.49 -15.24
C LEU A 74 18.60 9.80 -15.97
N ASP A 75 19.53 8.84 -16.03
CA ASP A 75 20.80 8.97 -16.75
C ASP A 75 20.67 8.67 -18.26
N SER A 76 19.48 8.26 -18.70
CA SER A 76 19.19 7.96 -20.10
C SER A 76 18.95 9.23 -20.92
N ALA A 77 18.77 9.05 -22.23
CA ALA A 77 18.40 10.14 -23.15
C ALA A 77 16.88 10.38 -23.25
N TYR A 78 16.10 9.86 -22.33
CA TYR A 78 14.64 10.05 -22.33
C TYR A 78 14.29 11.50 -21.94
N GLU A 79 13.46 12.13 -22.75
CA GLU A 79 12.94 13.47 -22.45
C GLU A 79 11.78 13.43 -21.45
N ASN A 80 11.01 12.33 -21.46
CA ASN A 80 9.87 12.11 -20.61
C ASN A 80 9.95 10.73 -19.97
N ILE A 81 9.66 10.66 -18.68
CA ILE A 81 9.51 9.41 -17.93
C ILE A 81 8.13 9.44 -17.24
N VAL A 82 7.36 8.41 -17.44
CA VAL A 82 6.13 8.13 -16.67
C VAL A 82 6.36 6.88 -15.84
N HIS A 83 6.25 7.02 -14.54
CA HIS A 83 6.29 5.93 -13.56
C HIS A 83 4.89 5.76 -12.95
N ILE A 84 4.38 4.56 -12.99
CA ILE A 84 3.11 4.18 -12.35
C ILE A 84 3.42 3.05 -11.38
N ASP A 85 3.34 3.33 -10.10
CA ASP A 85 3.43 2.33 -9.03
C ASP A 85 2.05 1.70 -8.83
N ILE A 86 1.97 0.37 -8.85
CA ILE A 86 0.68 -0.33 -8.82
C ILE A 86 0.53 -1.00 -7.47
N HIS A 87 -0.47 -0.55 -6.72
CA HIS A 87 -0.83 -1.05 -5.40
C HIS A 87 -2.24 -1.63 -5.39
N SER A 88 -2.50 -2.49 -4.42
CA SER A 88 -3.83 -2.96 -4.10
C SER A 88 -3.94 -3.23 -2.60
N GLY A 89 -5.11 -2.97 -2.04
CA GLY A 89 -5.37 -3.21 -0.61
C GLY A 89 -6.18 -2.12 0.07
N TYR A 90 -5.98 -0.88 -0.29
CA TYR A 90 -6.63 0.27 0.32
C TYR A 90 -7.63 0.95 -0.62
N GLY A 91 -8.70 1.47 -0.04
CA GLY A 91 -9.73 2.22 -0.75
C GLY A 91 -11.02 1.45 -0.98
N PRO A 92 -12.06 2.13 -1.49
CA PRO A 92 -13.37 1.53 -1.73
C PRO A 92 -13.27 0.36 -2.72
N ARG A 93 -13.90 -0.76 -2.40
CA ARG A 93 -13.95 -1.93 -3.30
C ARG A 93 -14.44 -1.54 -4.70
N TYR A 94 -13.85 -2.10 -5.73
CA TYR A 94 -14.08 -1.83 -7.16
C TYR A 94 -13.67 -0.44 -7.65
N ASN A 95 -13.01 0.35 -6.83
CA ASN A 95 -12.47 1.63 -7.26
C ASN A 95 -10.94 1.55 -7.32
N MET A 96 -10.40 2.15 -8.36
CA MET A 96 -8.98 2.47 -8.40
C MET A 96 -8.84 3.96 -8.10
N VAL A 97 -7.88 4.32 -7.28
CA VAL A 97 -7.56 5.71 -6.96
C VAL A 97 -6.16 6.03 -7.45
N ILE A 98 -6.00 7.16 -8.12
CA ILE A 98 -4.68 7.72 -8.45
C ILE A 98 -4.25 8.61 -7.30
N PHE A 99 -3.12 8.29 -6.67
CA PHE A 99 -2.48 9.14 -5.67
C PHE A 99 -1.32 9.89 -6.32
N ASN A 100 -1.52 11.20 -6.51
CA ASN A 100 -0.45 12.04 -7.03
C ASN A 100 0.58 12.34 -5.95
N SER A 101 1.85 12.38 -6.35
CA SER A 101 2.96 12.79 -5.50
C SER A 101 2.82 14.24 -5.04
N VAL A 102 3.43 14.56 -3.89
CA VAL A 102 3.58 15.94 -3.39
C VAL A 102 4.32 16.86 -4.38
N TYR A 103 5.04 16.31 -5.32
CA TYR A 103 5.79 17.03 -6.35
C TYR A 103 4.97 17.29 -7.62
N GLU A 104 3.76 16.73 -7.75
CA GLU A 104 2.87 17.03 -8.87
C GLU A 104 2.23 18.41 -8.66
N THR A 105 2.28 19.23 -9.69
CA THR A 105 1.80 20.61 -9.64
C THR A 105 0.34 20.79 -10.00
N MET A 106 -0.25 19.80 -10.69
CA MET A 106 -1.69 19.81 -11.00
C MET A 106 -2.49 19.46 -9.75
N ASN A 107 -3.49 20.27 -9.45
CA ASN A 107 -4.46 19.93 -8.43
C ASN A 107 -5.37 18.77 -8.89
N GLU A 108 -6.28 18.33 -8.01
CA GLU A 108 -7.16 17.20 -8.26
C GLU A 108 -8.03 17.40 -9.52
N GLN A 109 -8.68 18.57 -9.66
CA GLN A 109 -9.56 18.88 -10.80
C GLN A 109 -8.80 18.96 -12.12
N GLU A 110 -7.61 19.55 -12.11
CA GLU A 110 -6.74 19.63 -13.27
C GLU A 110 -6.28 18.23 -13.70
N SER A 111 -5.92 17.38 -12.75
CA SER A 111 -5.52 16.00 -12.99
C SER A 111 -6.69 15.16 -13.55
N GLN A 112 -7.89 15.29 -12.97
CA GLN A 112 -9.11 14.63 -13.46
C GLN A 112 -9.41 15.00 -14.91
N ALA A 113 -9.35 16.31 -15.21
CA ALA A 113 -9.58 16.80 -16.57
C ALA A 113 -8.51 16.33 -17.56
N ALA A 114 -7.23 16.31 -17.14
CA ALA A 114 -6.12 15.92 -17.98
C ALA A 114 -6.08 14.41 -18.26
N PHE A 115 -6.36 13.58 -17.24
CA PHE A 115 -6.28 12.13 -17.35
C PHE A 115 -7.60 11.49 -17.82
N GLY A 116 -8.73 12.22 -17.71
CA GLY A 116 -10.05 11.69 -18.00
C GLY A 116 -10.44 10.56 -17.04
N TYR A 117 -10.04 10.69 -15.78
CA TYR A 117 -10.30 9.74 -14.71
C TYR A 117 -10.73 10.50 -13.42
N ASP A 118 -11.82 10.06 -12.78
CA ASP A 118 -12.46 10.86 -11.73
C ASP A 118 -11.89 10.63 -10.33
N HIS A 119 -11.34 9.43 -10.06
CA HIS A 119 -10.85 9.06 -8.72
C HIS A 119 -9.37 9.40 -8.57
N ILE A 120 -9.08 10.67 -8.30
CA ILE A 120 -7.71 11.16 -8.07
C ILE A 120 -7.66 11.85 -6.72
N ILE A 121 -6.61 11.60 -5.95
CA ILE A 121 -6.29 12.31 -4.72
C ILE A 121 -4.98 13.06 -4.94
N ALA A 122 -5.04 14.39 -4.84
CA ALA A 122 -3.86 15.25 -4.87
C ALA A 122 -3.36 15.51 -3.43
N TYR A 123 -2.11 15.88 -3.31
CA TYR A 123 -1.44 16.11 -2.02
C TYR A 123 -2.12 17.15 -1.12
N ASP A 124 -2.77 18.14 -1.69
CA ASP A 124 -3.46 19.20 -0.99
C ASP A 124 -4.87 18.80 -0.51
N SER A 125 -5.31 17.57 -0.79
CA SER A 125 -6.59 17.08 -0.33
C SER A 125 -6.57 16.71 1.15
N GLU A 126 -7.67 16.97 1.87
CA GLU A 126 -7.85 16.54 3.26
C GLU A 126 -7.80 15.00 3.43
N SER A 127 -7.95 14.28 2.32
CA SER A 127 -7.91 12.81 2.26
C SER A 127 -6.50 12.23 2.15
N PHE A 128 -5.49 13.10 1.99
CA PHE A 128 -4.11 12.65 1.83
C PHE A 128 -3.50 12.36 3.20
N TYR A 129 -3.10 11.12 3.44
CA TYR A 129 -2.30 10.76 4.59
C TYR A 129 -0.82 10.70 4.20
N ALA A 130 0.00 11.38 5.00
CA ALA A 130 1.44 11.42 4.75
C ALA A 130 2.07 10.05 5.01
N THR A 131 2.41 9.35 3.94
CA THR A 131 3.30 8.19 3.99
C THR A 131 4.76 8.66 3.94
N THR A 132 5.66 7.89 4.54
CA THR A 132 7.10 8.09 4.40
C THR A 132 7.71 6.88 3.72
N GLY A 133 8.68 7.10 2.81
CA GLY A 133 9.35 6.00 2.11
C GLY A 133 8.67 5.58 0.80
N ASP A 134 7.72 6.33 0.33
CA ASP A 134 7.02 6.14 -0.93
C ASP A 134 7.98 6.21 -2.14
N THR A 135 7.80 5.30 -3.09
CA THR A 135 8.61 5.19 -4.30
C THR A 135 8.39 6.33 -5.27
N THR A 136 7.16 6.87 -5.33
CA THR A 136 6.81 7.97 -6.23
C THR A 136 7.54 9.24 -5.85
N ASP A 137 7.51 9.60 -4.58
CA ASP A 137 8.23 10.76 -4.04
C ASP A 137 9.74 10.56 -4.06
N PHE A 138 10.21 9.33 -3.83
CA PHE A 138 11.63 9.02 -3.93
C PHE A 138 12.16 9.30 -5.33
N PHE A 139 11.42 8.94 -6.37
CA PHE A 139 11.85 9.15 -7.75
C PHE A 139 11.99 10.64 -8.09
N TYR A 140 11.06 11.48 -7.65
CA TYR A 140 11.18 12.94 -7.79
C TYR A 140 12.39 13.50 -7.04
N ARG A 141 12.61 13.08 -5.78
CA ARG A 141 13.79 13.51 -5.00
C ARG A 141 15.11 13.08 -5.67
N LEU A 142 15.15 11.88 -6.25
CA LEU A 142 16.32 11.41 -6.99
C LEU A 142 16.56 12.23 -8.25
N ALA A 143 15.51 12.59 -8.97
CA ALA A 143 15.60 13.45 -10.15
C ALA A 143 16.16 14.84 -9.78
N ASP A 144 15.69 15.43 -8.68
CA ASP A 144 16.21 16.71 -8.16
C ASP A 144 17.68 16.61 -7.74
N GLN A 145 18.05 15.58 -6.98
CA GLN A 145 19.44 15.33 -6.56
C GLN A 145 20.41 15.18 -7.75
N LYS A 146 19.95 14.53 -8.81
CA LYS A 146 20.71 14.38 -10.06
C LYS A 146 20.67 15.62 -10.96
N GLN A 147 19.89 16.63 -10.60
CA GLN A 147 19.63 17.80 -11.46
C GLN A 147 19.16 17.38 -12.86
N SER A 148 18.31 16.36 -12.92
CA SER A 148 17.80 15.82 -14.19
C SER A 148 16.93 16.86 -14.90
N THR A 149 17.09 16.96 -16.21
CA THR A 149 16.22 17.79 -17.08
C THR A 149 15.05 16.98 -17.67
N THR A 150 14.97 15.70 -17.37
CA THR A 150 13.90 14.83 -17.81
C THR A 150 12.57 15.23 -17.17
N ARG A 151 11.52 15.33 -17.96
CA ARG A 151 10.16 15.55 -17.45
C ARG A 151 9.66 14.24 -16.80
N LEU A 152 9.67 14.21 -15.49
CA LEU A 152 9.21 13.05 -14.70
C LEU A 152 7.76 13.24 -14.27
N PHE A 153 6.94 12.23 -14.48
CA PHE A 153 5.67 12.05 -13.80
C PHE A 153 5.68 10.69 -13.07
N SER A 154 5.48 10.71 -11.77
CA SER A 154 5.48 9.52 -10.91
C SER A 154 4.23 9.54 -10.04
N THR A 155 3.46 8.47 -10.06
CA THR A 155 2.17 8.37 -9.36
C THR A 155 1.90 6.95 -8.92
N CYS A 156 1.00 6.77 -7.94
CA CYS A 156 0.52 5.48 -7.49
C CYS A 156 -0.92 5.24 -7.96
N PHE A 157 -1.20 4.03 -8.44
CA PHE A 157 -2.53 3.52 -8.74
C PHE A 157 -2.89 2.47 -7.69
N GLU A 158 -3.82 2.82 -6.80
CA GLU A 158 -4.24 1.98 -5.69
C GLU A 158 -5.62 1.37 -5.97
N PHE A 159 -5.70 0.04 -5.96
CA PHE A 159 -6.94 -0.71 -6.19
C PHE A 159 -7.58 -1.13 -4.87
N GLY A 160 -8.76 -0.60 -4.56
CA GLY A 160 -9.54 -0.97 -3.38
C GLY A 160 -10.03 -2.42 -3.46
N THR A 161 -9.81 -3.16 -2.39
CA THR A 161 -10.09 -4.61 -2.33
C THR A 161 -11.28 -4.94 -1.44
N ILE A 162 -11.12 -4.87 -0.11
CA ILE A 162 -12.20 -5.21 0.81
C ILE A 162 -13.06 -3.99 1.19
N GLY A 163 -12.50 -2.80 1.16
CA GLY A 163 -13.12 -1.53 1.53
C GLY A 163 -12.20 -0.66 2.36
N ASP A 164 -12.70 0.49 2.80
CA ASP A 164 -11.95 1.50 3.55
C ASP A 164 -12.71 2.04 4.76
N ASP A 165 -13.84 1.44 5.13
CA ASP A 165 -14.51 1.81 6.36
C ASP A 165 -13.75 1.30 7.60
N PHE A 166 -14.21 1.71 8.79
CA PHE A 166 -13.56 1.36 10.05
C PHE A 166 -13.47 -0.17 10.26
N PHE A 167 -14.51 -0.92 9.88
CA PHE A 167 -14.53 -2.37 10.04
C PHE A 167 -13.64 -3.06 9.02
N ASP A 168 -13.59 -2.57 7.79
CA ASP A 168 -12.71 -3.05 6.73
C ASP A 168 -11.24 -2.86 7.09
N THR A 169 -10.91 -1.69 7.67
CA THR A 169 -9.54 -1.41 8.16
C THR A 169 -9.14 -2.39 9.28
N ILE A 170 -10.03 -2.69 10.23
CA ILE A 170 -9.75 -3.66 11.29
C ILE A 170 -9.61 -5.08 10.70
N LEU A 171 -10.42 -5.42 9.72
CA LEU A 171 -10.37 -6.73 9.07
C LEU A 171 -9.06 -6.90 8.28
N SER A 172 -8.63 -5.87 7.57
CA SER A 172 -7.34 -5.82 6.88
C SER A 172 -6.18 -6.06 7.84
N LEU A 173 -6.17 -5.33 8.96
CA LEU A 173 -5.17 -5.48 10.00
C LEU A 173 -5.17 -6.91 10.58
N LYS A 174 -6.36 -7.47 10.83
CA LYS A 174 -6.50 -8.85 11.33
C LYS A 174 -5.89 -9.86 10.37
N TYR A 175 -6.21 -9.80 9.10
CA TYR A 175 -5.70 -10.73 8.10
C TYR A 175 -4.17 -10.64 7.99
N THR A 176 -3.63 -9.43 8.05
CA THR A 176 -2.18 -9.20 8.05
C THR A 176 -1.49 -9.79 9.28
N VAL A 177 -2.05 -9.56 10.48
CA VAL A 177 -1.52 -10.11 11.74
C VAL A 177 -1.60 -11.63 11.76
N ASP A 178 -2.71 -12.21 11.30
CA ASP A 178 -2.90 -13.65 11.27
C ASP A 178 -1.94 -14.35 10.31
N GLU A 179 -1.74 -13.81 9.10
CA GLU A 179 -0.78 -14.37 8.16
C GLU A 179 0.66 -14.23 8.66
N ASN A 180 1.03 -13.11 9.26
CA ASN A 180 2.33 -12.95 9.88
C ASN A 180 2.58 -13.98 10.99
N ARG A 181 1.58 -14.25 11.82
CA ARG A 181 1.64 -15.32 12.84
C ARG A 181 1.75 -16.70 12.21
N ASN A 182 1.01 -16.98 11.17
CA ASN A 182 1.05 -18.26 10.46
C ASN A 182 2.42 -18.49 9.83
N HIS A 183 3.07 -17.44 9.34
CA HIS A 183 4.44 -17.50 8.81
C HIS A 183 5.47 -17.87 9.89
N TRP A 184 5.49 -17.14 11.00
CA TRP A 184 6.50 -17.35 12.05
C TRP A 184 6.20 -18.54 12.99
N TYR A 185 4.94 -18.84 13.22
CA TYR A 185 4.45 -19.90 14.11
C TYR A 185 3.37 -20.74 13.43
N PRO A 186 3.74 -21.52 12.40
CA PRO A 186 2.78 -22.25 11.61
C PRO A 186 1.92 -23.19 12.49
N THR A 187 0.62 -23.19 12.25
CA THR A 187 -0.30 -24.11 12.89
C THR A 187 -0.22 -25.50 12.26
N GLU A 188 -0.44 -26.54 13.07
CA GLU A 188 -0.52 -27.94 12.57
C GLU A 188 -1.85 -28.20 11.83
N ASN A 189 -2.85 -27.38 12.06
CA ASN A 189 -4.13 -27.46 11.34
C ASN A 189 -4.02 -26.82 9.97
N LYS A 190 -3.83 -27.65 8.94
CA LYS A 190 -3.68 -27.20 7.54
C LYS A 190 -4.89 -26.42 7.03
N ILE A 191 -6.10 -26.73 7.49
CA ILE A 191 -7.31 -26.01 7.07
C ILE A 191 -7.27 -24.58 7.63
N SER A 192 -6.92 -24.41 8.90
CA SER A 192 -6.78 -23.07 9.50
C SER A 192 -5.67 -22.26 8.83
N ALA A 193 -4.53 -22.86 8.54
CA ALA A 193 -3.44 -22.20 7.82
C ALA A 193 -3.87 -21.74 6.42
N GLN A 194 -4.61 -22.58 5.71
CA GLN A 194 -5.12 -22.26 4.39
C GLN A 194 -6.13 -21.11 4.43
N ILE A 195 -7.09 -21.12 5.35
CA ILE A 195 -8.08 -20.05 5.50
C ILE A 195 -7.40 -18.71 5.80
N VAL A 196 -6.39 -18.70 6.67
CA VAL A 196 -5.63 -17.50 7.00
C VAL A 196 -4.93 -16.95 5.75
N HIS A 197 -4.27 -17.83 5.01
CA HIS A 197 -3.59 -17.43 3.78
C HIS A 197 -4.57 -16.91 2.70
N GLU A 198 -5.70 -17.61 2.50
CA GLU A 198 -6.73 -17.17 1.56
C GLU A 198 -7.30 -15.80 1.93
N ASN A 199 -7.59 -15.56 3.20
CA ASN A 199 -8.06 -14.27 3.69
C ASN A 199 -7.01 -13.16 3.43
N TYR A 200 -5.73 -13.44 3.69
CA TYR A 200 -4.65 -12.50 3.41
C TYR A 200 -4.51 -12.21 1.92
N MET A 201 -4.64 -13.23 1.08
CA MET A 201 -4.61 -13.04 -0.38
C MET A 201 -5.77 -12.18 -0.90
N GLU A 202 -6.96 -12.31 -0.32
CA GLU A 202 -8.12 -11.46 -0.67
C GLU A 202 -7.88 -9.96 -0.38
N LEU A 203 -6.95 -9.61 0.53
CA LEU A 203 -6.56 -8.20 0.75
C LEU A 203 -5.91 -7.57 -0.47
N PHE A 204 -5.17 -8.35 -1.26
CA PHE A 204 -4.35 -7.81 -2.35
C PHE A 204 -4.80 -8.30 -3.72
N TYR A 205 -5.42 -9.47 -3.78
CA TYR A 205 -5.82 -10.10 -5.02
C TYR A 205 -7.14 -10.85 -4.88
N PRO A 206 -8.26 -10.15 -4.78
CA PRO A 206 -9.59 -10.77 -4.69
C PRO A 206 -9.82 -11.83 -5.76
N THR A 207 -10.40 -12.94 -5.35
CA THR A 207 -10.72 -14.07 -6.25
C THR A 207 -11.90 -13.77 -7.16
N GLU A 208 -12.68 -12.74 -6.86
CA GLU A 208 -13.85 -12.34 -7.60
C GLU A 208 -13.52 -11.86 -9.02
N THR A 209 -14.09 -12.52 -10.02
CA THR A 209 -13.86 -12.22 -11.44
C THR A 209 -14.25 -10.78 -11.80
N ALA A 210 -15.38 -10.29 -11.28
CA ALA A 210 -15.85 -8.93 -11.56
C ALA A 210 -14.86 -7.87 -11.04
N TRP A 211 -14.23 -8.10 -9.88
CA TRP A 211 -13.19 -7.21 -9.37
C TRP A 211 -11.98 -7.18 -10.31
N ARG A 212 -11.50 -8.36 -10.76
CA ARG A 212 -10.34 -8.48 -11.65
C ARG A 212 -10.57 -7.84 -13.02
N GLU A 213 -11.77 -8.00 -13.58
CA GLU A 213 -12.15 -7.37 -14.84
C GLU A 213 -12.19 -5.84 -14.70
N LYS A 214 -12.79 -5.35 -13.59
CA LYS A 214 -12.88 -3.92 -13.30
C LYS A 214 -11.52 -3.28 -13.10
N THR A 215 -10.59 -3.93 -12.38
CA THR A 215 -9.23 -3.40 -12.17
C THR A 215 -8.47 -3.25 -13.48
N VAL A 216 -8.59 -4.21 -14.40
CA VAL A 216 -7.97 -4.13 -15.73
C VAL A 216 -8.56 -2.97 -16.56
N GLU A 217 -9.88 -2.78 -16.50
CA GLU A 217 -10.56 -1.69 -17.20
C GLU A 217 -10.15 -0.33 -16.68
N ASP A 218 -10.15 -0.14 -15.35
CA ASP A 218 -9.76 1.11 -14.71
C ASP A 218 -8.30 1.43 -14.97
N PHE A 219 -7.41 0.45 -14.79
CA PHE A 219 -6.00 0.62 -15.11
C PHE A 219 -5.79 1.10 -16.55
N LYS A 220 -6.43 0.44 -17.50
CA LYS A 220 -6.30 0.78 -18.92
C LYS A 220 -6.78 2.20 -19.19
N THR A 221 -7.92 2.60 -18.64
CA THR A 221 -8.50 3.93 -18.83
C THR A 221 -7.56 5.00 -18.25
N ALA A 222 -7.17 4.85 -17.00
CA ALA A 222 -6.32 5.81 -16.30
C ALA A 222 -4.91 5.89 -16.89
N ALA A 223 -4.28 4.74 -17.17
CA ALA A 223 -2.93 4.71 -17.73
C ALA A 223 -2.88 5.37 -19.12
N LEU A 224 -3.87 5.12 -19.99
CA LEU A 224 -3.95 5.78 -21.29
C LEU A 224 -4.15 7.30 -21.14
N GLY A 225 -4.97 7.75 -20.19
CA GLY A 225 -5.15 9.15 -19.88
C GLY A 225 -3.86 9.83 -19.42
N VAL A 226 -3.17 9.21 -18.46
CA VAL A 226 -1.86 9.70 -17.96
C VAL A 226 -0.82 9.75 -19.08
N LEU A 227 -0.64 8.67 -19.85
CA LEU A 227 0.32 8.64 -20.95
C LEU A 227 0.04 9.70 -21.99
N LYS A 228 -1.23 9.91 -22.33
CA LYS A 228 -1.65 10.95 -23.27
C LYS A 228 -1.36 12.36 -22.73
N ALA A 229 -1.57 12.60 -21.45
CA ALA A 229 -1.37 13.92 -20.86
C ALA A 229 0.11 14.24 -20.60
N LYS A 230 0.94 13.25 -20.28
CA LYS A 230 2.32 13.45 -19.81
C LYS A 230 3.41 13.18 -20.86
N LEU A 231 3.07 12.55 -21.98
CA LEU A 231 4.03 12.26 -23.07
C LEU A 231 3.83 13.13 -24.33
N GLN A 232 2.95 14.12 -24.28
CA GLN A 232 2.74 15.09 -25.38
C GLN A 232 3.61 16.32 -25.27
#